data_92020759e5089a6aeafa791a32b40059
#
_entry.id   92020759e5089a6aeafa791a32b40059
#
_cell.length_a   1.000
_cell.length_b   1.000
_cell.length_c   1.000
_cell.angle_alpha   90.00
_cell.angle_beta   90.00
_cell.angle_gamma   90.00
#
_symmetry.space_group_name_H-M   'P 1'
#
loop_
_entity.id
_entity.type
_entity.pdbx_description
1 polymer ?
#
loop_
_entity_poly.entity_id
_entity_poly.type
_entity_poly.pdbx_seq_one_letter_code
_entity_poly.pdbx_strand_id
1 'polypeptide(L)'
;MYYQPEAMLEQYDIEIKQITKGRGVFCCETDQGKKVLAPFRGSAERAKFVREILCSMQEKGYPVEQVSLTKDGQCVVTDESGMRFWLKDLVEGNECQTGREKDVAAGAQALAGFHCCVSSCVTEIPDFMKNTKNEPAVLYYRHYRELILVKNFVQSRKTRNEFERSFWEQYTHYIAQAKEAVGMLQERKDQGRTRGFCHGDCNQHNMLRTAQGLSLIHI
;
A
#
# COMPACT_ATOMS: atom_id res chain seq x y z
N MET A 1 2.75 9.85 19.43
CA MET A 1 2.47 8.47 19.84
C MET A 1 3.82 7.75 19.95
N TYR A 2 4.19 7.28 21.14
CA TYR A 2 5.43 6.52 21.34
C TYR A 2 5.07 5.04 21.17
N TYR A 3 5.48 4.44 20.04
CA TYR A 3 5.43 2.98 19.87
C TYR A 3 6.63 2.39 20.62
N GLN A 4 6.42 1.26 21.30
CA GLN A 4 7.47 0.45 21.90
C GLN A 4 7.74 -0.76 20.98
N PRO A 5 8.63 -0.62 20.00
CA PRO A 5 8.90 -1.70 19.04
C PRO A 5 9.47 -2.94 19.71
N GLU A 6 10.19 -2.79 20.81
CA GLU A 6 10.82 -3.87 21.56
C GLU A 6 9.78 -4.90 22.05
N ALA A 7 8.72 -4.44 22.72
CA ALA A 7 7.66 -5.32 23.23
C ALA A 7 6.92 -6.09 22.13
N MET A 8 6.80 -5.48 20.93
CA MET A 8 6.23 -6.14 19.77
C MET A 8 7.19 -7.18 19.19
N LEU A 9 8.48 -6.88 19.14
CA LEU A 9 9.51 -7.73 18.57
C LEU A 9 9.83 -8.95 19.45
N GLU A 10 9.64 -8.87 20.77
CA GLU A 10 9.75 -10.01 21.69
C GLU A 10 8.79 -11.16 21.36
N GLN A 11 7.71 -10.88 20.61
CA GLN A 11 6.76 -11.92 20.18
C GLN A 11 7.29 -12.77 19.02
N TYR A 12 8.41 -12.39 18.40
CA TYR A 12 9.04 -13.14 17.31
C TYR A 12 10.25 -13.95 17.83
N ASP A 13 10.53 -15.06 17.17
CA ASP A 13 11.70 -15.90 17.47
C ASP A 13 12.92 -15.39 16.69
N ILE A 14 13.41 -14.24 17.08
CA ILE A 14 14.54 -13.53 16.46
C ILE A 14 15.37 -12.82 17.54
N GLU A 15 16.67 -12.72 17.33
CA GLU A 15 17.56 -11.90 18.15
C GLU A 15 17.74 -10.53 17.50
N ILE A 16 17.34 -9.48 18.24
CA ILE A 16 17.44 -8.08 17.78
C ILE A 16 18.82 -7.54 18.14
N LYS A 17 19.56 -7.08 17.14
CA LYS A 17 20.87 -6.44 17.29
C LYS A 17 20.74 -4.93 17.38
N GLN A 18 19.90 -4.35 16.52
CA GLN A 18 19.68 -2.90 16.45
C GLN A 18 18.29 -2.59 15.91
N ILE A 19 17.67 -1.52 16.44
CA ILE A 19 16.43 -0.95 15.94
C ILE A 19 16.69 0.49 15.54
N THR A 20 16.30 0.87 14.33
CA THR A 20 16.36 2.24 13.83
C THR A 20 14.99 2.68 13.33
N LYS A 21 14.62 3.93 13.64
CA LYS A 21 13.33 4.48 13.18
C LYS A 21 13.45 4.95 11.74
N GLY A 22 12.65 4.34 10.86
CA GLY A 22 12.47 4.76 9.49
C GLY A 22 11.25 5.68 9.30
N ARG A 23 10.86 5.92 8.05
CA ARG A 23 9.69 6.72 7.69
C ARG A 23 8.40 5.94 7.93
N GLY A 24 7.86 6.02 9.15
CA GLY A 24 6.63 5.33 9.54
C GLY A 24 6.80 3.85 9.89
N VAL A 25 8.03 3.34 9.93
CA VAL A 25 8.37 1.94 10.20
C VAL A 25 9.57 1.87 11.16
N PHE A 26 9.88 0.67 11.66
CA PHE A 26 11.12 0.39 12.39
C PHE A 26 11.94 -0.63 11.60
N CYS A 27 13.18 -0.25 11.25
CA CYS A 27 14.14 -1.15 10.63
C CYS A 27 14.93 -1.88 11.72
N CYS A 28 15.00 -3.20 11.63
CA CYS A 28 15.59 -4.06 12.64
C CYS A 28 16.74 -4.87 12.02
N GLU A 29 17.92 -4.78 12.60
CA GLU A 29 18.98 -5.73 12.32
C GLU A 29 18.83 -6.93 13.26
N THR A 30 18.76 -8.13 12.70
CA THR A 30 18.51 -9.37 13.44
C THR A 30 19.52 -10.44 13.09
N ASP A 31 19.51 -11.56 13.83
CA ASP A 31 20.24 -12.79 13.50
C ASP A 31 19.77 -13.44 12.19
N GLN A 32 18.51 -13.19 11.79
CA GLN A 32 17.88 -13.70 10.57
C GLN A 32 17.90 -12.68 9.41
N GLY A 33 18.80 -11.68 9.46
CA GLY A 33 18.92 -10.64 8.46
C GLY A 33 18.17 -9.36 8.84
N LYS A 34 18.07 -8.45 7.88
CA LYS A 34 17.37 -7.17 8.10
C LYS A 34 15.89 -7.35 7.94
N LYS A 35 15.13 -6.83 8.88
CA LYS A 35 13.68 -6.87 8.93
C LYS A 35 13.09 -5.46 9.05
N VAL A 36 11.81 -5.33 8.73
CA VAL A 36 11.04 -4.09 8.94
C VAL A 36 9.77 -4.40 9.70
N LEU A 37 9.56 -3.75 10.83
CA LEU A 37 8.30 -3.75 11.58
C LEU A 37 7.46 -2.58 11.09
N ALA A 38 6.39 -2.88 10.38
CA ALA A 38 5.55 -1.90 9.72
C ALA A 38 4.09 -1.97 10.21
N PRO A 39 3.36 -0.83 10.30
CA PRO A 39 1.94 -0.84 10.59
C PRO A 39 1.16 -1.62 9.54
N PHE A 40 0.20 -2.41 9.97
CA PHE A 40 -0.70 -3.16 9.10
C PHE A 40 -2.15 -2.68 9.24
N ARG A 41 -2.72 -2.19 8.14
CA ARG A 41 -4.10 -1.72 8.10
C ARG A 41 -5.03 -2.81 7.57
N GLY A 42 -5.43 -3.73 8.44
CA GLY A 42 -6.33 -4.82 8.06
C GLY A 42 -6.64 -5.76 9.22
N SER A 43 -7.46 -6.77 8.96
CA SER A 43 -7.71 -7.85 9.92
C SER A 43 -6.54 -8.85 9.95
N ALA A 44 -6.43 -9.65 11.00
CA ALA A 44 -5.45 -10.73 11.08
C ALA A 44 -5.66 -11.77 9.95
N GLU A 45 -6.92 -12.03 9.58
CA GLU A 45 -7.27 -12.91 8.44
C GLU A 45 -6.71 -12.37 7.12
N ARG A 46 -6.80 -11.04 6.91
CA ARG A 46 -6.21 -10.39 5.74
C ARG A 46 -4.68 -10.53 5.73
N ALA A 47 -4.03 -10.34 6.87
CA ALA A 47 -2.58 -10.50 6.98
C ALA A 47 -2.14 -11.92 6.65
N LYS A 48 -2.86 -12.93 7.18
CA LYS A 48 -2.63 -14.35 6.89
C LYS A 48 -2.76 -14.63 5.39
N PHE A 49 -3.85 -14.18 4.78
CA PHE A 49 -4.10 -14.38 3.36
C PHE A 49 -3.03 -13.72 2.47
N VAL A 50 -2.64 -12.48 2.78
CA VAL A 50 -1.56 -11.79 2.04
C VAL A 50 -0.25 -12.55 2.18
N ARG A 51 0.09 -13.05 3.38
CA ARG A 51 1.29 -13.86 3.59
C ARG A 51 1.26 -15.15 2.74
N GLU A 52 0.13 -15.85 2.71
CA GLU A 52 -0.03 -17.07 1.88
C GLU A 52 0.23 -16.79 0.39
N ILE A 53 -0.28 -15.64 -0.11
CA ILE A 53 0.00 -15.19 -1.48
C ILE A 53 1.50 -14.94 -1.68
N LEU A 54 2.14 -14.19 -0.78
CA LEU A 54 3.56 -13.86 -0.89
C LEU A 54 4.43 -15.13 -0.86
N CYS A 55 4.11 -16.10 0.00
CA CYS A 55 4.79 -17.41 0.01
C CYS A 55 4.61 -18.13 -1.33
N SER A 56 3.40 -18.20 -1.85
CA SER A 56 3.12 -18.85 -3.13
C SER A 56 3.82 -18.18 -4.32
N MET A 57 3.93 -16.84 -4.29
CA MET A 57 4.68 -16.09 -5.30
C MET A 57 6.18 -16.40 -5.21
N GLN A 58 6.74 -16.48 -4.01
CA GLN A 58 8.15 -16.85 -3.81
C GLN A 58 8.45 -18.27 -4.29
N GLU A 59 7.57 -19.25 -4.00
CA GLU A 59 7.68 -20.61 -4.49
C GLU A 59 7.71 -20.69 -6.03
N LYS A 60 7.06 -19.75 -6.70
CA LYS A 60 7.09 -19.59 -8.16
C LYS A 60 8.29 -18.77 -8.66
N GLY A 61 9.22 -18.41 -7.77
CA GLY A 61 10.44 -17.68 -8.11
C GLY A 61 10.23 -16.16 -8.32
N TYR A 62 9.07 -15.60 -7.94
CA TYR A 62 8.86 -14.17 -7.99
C TYR A 62 9.44 -13.51 -6.71
N PRO A 63 10.33 -12.51 -6.85
CA PRO A 63 10.96 -11.87 -5.70
C PRO A 63 9.95 -10.98 -4.96
N VAL A 64 9.61 -11.38 -3.74
CA VAL A 64 8.74 -10.63 -2.83
C VAL A 64 9.30 -10.69 -1.41
N GLU A 65 8.99 -9.68 -0.61
CA GLU A 65 9.24 -9.69 0.83
C GLU A 65 8.43 -10.79 1.53
N GLN A 66 8.99 -11.40 2.57
CA GLN A 66 8.27 -12.39 3.35
C GLN A 66 7.84 -11.83 4.70
N VAL A 67 6.66 -12.26 5.16
CA VAL A 67 6.11 -11.92 6.47
C VAL A 67 6.54 -12.97 7.48
N SER A 68 7.25 -12.56 8.52
CA SER A 68 7.65 -13.42 9.65
C SER A 68 6.42 -13.75 10.51
N LEU A 69 6.38 -14.97 11.04
CA LEU A 69 5.39 -15.39 12.02
C LEU A 69 5.88 -15.10 13.44
N THR A 70 4.96 -14.77 14.34
CA THR A 70 5.22 -14.74 15.77
C THR A 70 5.48 -16.16 16.31
N LYS A 71 5.97 -16.28 17.54
CA LYS A 71 6.11 -17.56 18.27
C LYS A 71 4.83 -18.37 18.32
N ASP A 72 3.67 -17.69 18.32
CA ASP A 72 2.34 -18.29 18.32
C ASP A 72 1.75 -18.49 16.91
N GLY A 73 2.58 -18.31 15.85
CA GLY A 73 2.17 -18.51 14.46
C GLY A 73 1.26 -17.41 13.89
N GLN A 74 1.21 -16.24 14.50
CA GLN A 74 0.43 -15.10 14.00
C GLN A 74 1.22 -14.27 12.98
N CYS A 75 0.54 -13.67 12.02
CA CYS A 75 1.16 -12.78 11.02
C CYS A 75 1.31 -11.34 11.50
N VAL A 76 0.60 -10.95 12.55
CA VAL A 76 0.58 -9.59 13.08
C VAL A 76 0.66 -9.60 14.60
N VAL A 77 1.27 -8.57 15.15
CA VAL A 77 1.22 -8.21 16.56
C VAL A 77 0.35 -6.98 16.74
N THR A 78 -0.25 -6.82 17.89
CA THR A 78 -1.10 -5.66 18.21
C THR A 78 -0.46 -4.89 19.37
N ASP A 79 -0.29 -3.58 19.21
CA ASP A 79 0.20 -2.72 20.30
C ASP A 79 -0.92 -2.38 21.31
N GLU A 80 -0.56 -1.69 22.38
CA GLU A 80 -1.50 -1.26 23.44
C GLU A 80 -2.63 -0.35 22.92
N SER A 81 -2.43 0.32 21.79
CA SER A 81 -3.44 1.18 21.16
C SER A 81 -4.42 0.43 20.27
N GLY A 82 -4.19 -0.88 20.06
CA GLY A 82 -4.97 -1.71 19.15
C GLY A 82 -4.51 -1.63 17.69
N MET A 83 -3.38 -0.95 17.41
CA MET A 83 -2.80 -0.91 16.08
C MET A 83 -2.02 -2.20 15.80
N ARG A 84 -2.19 -2.74 14.61
CA ARG A 84 -1.49 -3.94 14.17
C ARG A 84 -0.22 -3.61 13.45
N PHE A 85 0.79 -4.45 13.67
CA PHE A 85 2.08 -4.42 12.98
C PHE A 85 2.43 -5.82 12.49
N TRP A 86 3.19 -5.88 11.40
CA TRP A 86 3.79 -7.11 10.91
C TRP A 86 5.29 -6.93 10.74
N LEU A 87 6.02 -8.02 10.89
CA LEU A 87 7.46 -8.06 10.68
C LEU A 87 7.72 -8.69 9.32
N LYS A 88 8.46 -7.97 8.46
CA LYS A 88 8.75 -8.41 7.09
C LYS A 88 10.23 -8.33 6.80
N ASP A 89 10.66 -9.03 5.75
CA ASP A 89 12.01 -8.84 5.22
C ASP A 89 12.20 -7.41 4.74
N LEU A 90 13.34 -6.81 5.07
CA LEU A 90 13.74 -5.52 4.52
C LEU A 90 14.39 -5.76 3.16
N VAL A 91 13.74 -5.30 2.10
CA VAL A 91 14.33 -5.29 0.76
C VAL A 91 15.26 -4.10 0.63
N GLU A 92 16.55 -4.37 0.44
CA GLU A 92 17.55 -3.32 0.22
C GLU A 92 17.61 -2.93 -1.26
N GLY A 93 17.50 -1.65 -1.55
CA GLY A 93 17.52 -1.14 -2.91
C GLY A 93 17.41 0.38 -2.96
N ASN A 94 17.57 0.92 -4.14
CA ASN A 94 17.35 2.34 -4.40
C ASN A 94 15.98 2.55 -5.02
N GLU A 95 15.26 3.55 -4.56
CA GLU A 95 13.97 3.94 -5.14
C GLU A 95 14.08 4.23 -6.64
N CYS A 96 13.06 3.87 -7.40
CA CYS A 96 12.97 4.20 -8.81
C CYS A 96 12.83 5.71 -9.01
N GLN A 97 13.47 6.21 -10.06
CA GLN A 97 13.41 7.62 -10.43
C GLN A 97 12.42 7.81 -11.58
N THR A 98 11.33 8.51 -11.33
CA THR A 98 10.29 8.78 -12.33
C THR A 98 10.77 9.59 -13.54
N GLY A 99 11.86 10.35 -13.40
CA GLY A 99 12.51 11.06 -14.49
C GLY A 99 13.40 10.19 -15.38
N ARG A 100 13.60 8.91 -15.06
CA ARG A 100 14.41 7.99 -15.86
C ARG A 100 13.50 7.01 -16.61
N GLU A 101 13.50 7.11 -17.93
CA GLU A 101 12.71 6.24 -18.81
C GLU A 101 12.94 4.75 -18.52
N LYS A 102 14.19 4.33 -18.28
CA LYS A 102 14.55 2.94 -17.94
C LYS A 102 13.90 2.48 -16.62
N ASP A 103 13.81 3.34 -15.61
CA ASP A 103 13.18 3.02 -14.33
C ASP A 103 11.67 2.90 -14.50
N VAL A 104 11.06 3.78 -15.29
CA VAL A 104 9.61 3.72 -15.60
C VAL A 104 9.26 2.44 -16.36
N ALA A 105 10.04 2.10 -17.39
CA ALA A 105 9.85 0.87 -18.16
C ALA A 105 10.02 -0.39 -17.29
N ALA A 106 11.08 -0.43 -16.45
CA ALA A 106 11.31 -1.54 -15.52
C ALA A 106 10.18 -1.65 -14.48
N GLY A 107 9.67 -0.51 -13.97
CA GLY A 107 8.54 -0.47 -13.05
C GLY A 107 7.26 -1.04 -13.65
N ALA A 108 6.94 -0.66 -14.89
CA ALA A 108 5.80 -1.20 -15.61
C ALA A 108 5.93 -2.72 -15.85
N GLN A 109 7.13 -3.18 -16.22
CA GLN A 109 7.42 -4.59 -16.42
C GLN A 109 7.30 -5.40 -15.11
N ALA A 110 7.84 -4.88 -14.00
CA ALA A 110 7.73 -5.53 -12.70
C ALA A 110 6.25 -5.60 -12.25
N LEU A 111 5.48 -4.54 -12.44
CA LEU A 111 4.05 -4.53 -12.12
C LEU A 111 3.26 -5.55 -12.95
N ALA A 112 3.55 -5.65 -14.24
CA ALA A 112 2.94 -6.66 -15.10
C ALA A 112 3.30 -8.09 -14.64
N GLY A 113 4.57 -8.34 -14.33
CA GLY A 113 5.04 -9.61 -13.77
C GLY A 113 4.37 -9.96 -12.45
N PHE A 114 4.21 -8.96 -11.55
CA PHE A 114 3.46 -9.11 -10.31
C PHE A 114 2.01 -9.56 -10.57
N HIS A 115 1.30 -8.86 -11.45
CA HIS A 115 -0.09 -9.20 -11.77
C HIS A 115 -0.23 -10.60 -12.38
N CYS A 116 0.68 -11.00 -13.27
CA CYS A 116 0.68 -12.35 -13.84
C CYS A 116 0.94 -13.40 -12.74
N CYS A 117 1.92 -13.18 -11.88
CA CYS A 117 2.28 -14.11 -10.82
C CYS A 117 1.14 -14.24 -9.80
N VAL A 118 0.61 -13.14 -9.25
CA VAL A 118 -0.45 -13.18 -8.24
C VAL A 118 -1.74 -13.79 -8.79
N SER A 119 -2.08 -13.54 -10.06
CA SER A 119 -3.24 -14.16 -10.70
C SER A 119 -3.12 -15.69 -10.81
N SER A 120 -1.90 -16.22 -10.88
CA SER A 120 -1.65 -17.67 -10.85
C SER A 120 -1.61 -18.27 -9.45
N CYS A 121 -1.50 -17.45 -8.41
CA CYS A 121 -1.45 -17.89 -7.01
C CYS A 121 -2.84 -17.92 -6.36
N VAL A 122 -3.80 -17.13 -6.86
CA VAL A 122 -5.10 -16.97 -6.24
C VAL A 122 -6.21 -17.27 -7.25
N THR A 123 -6.99 -18.31 -6.97
CA THR A 123 -8.11 -18.73 -7.81
C THR A 123 -9.44 -18.11 -7.38
N GLU A 124 -9.57 -17.79 -6.09
CA GLU A 124 -10.80 -17.23 -5.54
C GLU A 124 -10.53 -16.03 -4.64
N ILE A 125 -11.38 -15.02 -4.72
CA ILE A 125 -11.33 -13.85 -3.84
C ILE A 125 -12.13 -14.17 -2.57
N PRO A 126 -11.50 -14.18 -1.37
CA PRO A 126 -12.21 -14.41 -0.12
C PRO A 126 -13.31 -13.37 0.15
N ASP A 127 -14.36 -13.76 0.86
CA ASP A 127 -15.52 -12.89 1.14
C ASP A 127 -15.12 -11.62 1.90
N PHE A 128 -14.17 -11.70 2.84
CA PHE A 128 -13.68 -10.53 3.57
C PHE A 128 -12.92 -9.53 2.69
N MET A 129 -12.51 -9.92 1.48
CA MET A 129 -11.87 -9.05 0.47
C MET A 129 -12.87 -8.51 -0.55
N LYS A 130 -14.09 -9.04 -0.62
CA LYS A 130 -15.14 -8.62 -1.58
C LYS A 130 -15.80 -7.30 -1.18
N ASN A 131 -15.05 -6.36 -0.61
CA ASN A 131 -15.61 -5.10 -0.13
C ASN A 131 -15.80 -4.10 -1.27
N THR A 132 -17.05 -3.77 -1.56
CA THR A 132 -17.45 -2.80 -2.60
C THR A 132 -17.11 -1.36 -2.29
N LYS A 133 -16.76 -1.03 -1.02
CA LYS A 133 -16.41 0.35 -0.62
C LYS A 133 -15.15 0.87 -1.32
N ASN A 134 -14.31 0.01 -1.85
CA ASN A 134 -13.10 0.35 -2.59
C ASN A 134 -13.30 0.29 -4.12
N GLU A 135 -14.53 0.16 -4.61
CA GLU A 135 -14.77 0.28 -6.05
C GLU A 135 -14.38 1.67 -6.54
N PRO A 136 -13.64 1.79 -7.66
CA PRO A 136 -13.19 3.08 -8.17
C PRO A 136 -14.32 4.09 -8.33
N ALA A 137 -15.49 3.70 -8.82
CA ALA A 137 -16.64 4.58 -8.98
C ALA A 137 -17.13 5.17 -7.64
N VAL A 138 -17.17 4.35 -6.58
CA VAL A 138 -17.56 4.80 -5.23
C VAL A 138 -16.50 5.73 -4.64
N LEU A 139 -15.23 5.39 -4.82
CA LEU A 139 -14.10 6.15 -4.30
C LEU A 139 -14.01 7.53 -4.96
N TYR A 140 -14.07 7.58 -6.29
CA TYR A 140 -14.02 8.84 -7.03
C TYR A 140 -15.24 9.72 -6.75
N TYR A 141 -16.43 9.14 -6.62
CA TYR A 141 -17.62 9.88 -6.22
C TYR A 141 -17.48 10.50 -4.82
N ARG A 142 -16.89 9.77 -3.87
CA ARG A 142 -16.62 10.29 -2.53
C ARG A 142 -15.66 11.48 -2.60
N HIS A 143 -14.53 11.36 -3.31
CA HIS A 143 -13.56 12.45 -3.46
C HIS A 143 -14.14 13.67 -4.20
N TYR A 144 -14.99 13.44 -5.20
CA TYR A 144 -15.75 14.51 -5.83
C TYR A 144 -16.63 15.28 -4.82
N ARG A 145 -17.30 14.55 -3.92
CA ARG A 145 -18.11 15.18 -2.85
C ARG A 145 -17.23 15.92 -1.84
N GLU A 146 -16.09 15.38 -1.47
CA GLU A 146 -15.12 16.04 -0.59
C GLU A 146 -14.61 17.36 -1.21
N LEU A 147 -14.32 17.37 -2.50
CA LEU A 147 -13.92 18.59 -3.21
C LEU A 147 -15.00 19.68 -3.16
N ILE A 148 -16.28 19.32 -3.27
CA ILE A 148 -17.40 20.25 -3.08
C ILE A 148 -17.44 20.79 -1.64
N LEU A 149 -17.21 19.94 -0.63
CA LEU A 149 -17.19 20.39 0.76
C LEU A 149 -16.03 21.37 1.03
N VAL A 150 -14.84 21.09 0.50
CA VAL A 150 -13.69 22.01 0.59
C VAL A 150 -14.02 23.36 -0.07
N LYS A 151 -14.63 23.36 -1.25
CA LYS A 151 -15.08 24.58 -1.92
C LYS A 151 -16.03 25.40 -1.04
N ASN A 152 -17.04 24.75 -0.45
CA ASN A 152 -18.01 25.43 0.41
C ASN A 152 -17.34 26.03 1.65
N PHE A 153 -16.37 25.30 2.24
CA PHE A 153 -15.57 25.82 3.35
C PHE A 153 -14.78 27.06 2.94
N VAL A 154 -14.03 27.00 1.82
CA VAL A 154 -13.23 28.13 1.33
C VAL A 154 -14.13 29.33 0.96
N GLN A 155 -15.32 29.08 0.42
CA GLN A 155 -16.29 30.10 0.08
C GLN A 155 -16.83 30.85 1.32
N SER A 156 -17.03 30.15 2.43
CA SER A 156 -17.54 30.72 3.68
C SER A 156 -16.52 31.59 4.44
N ARG A 157 -15.24 31.53 4.07
CA ARG A 157 -14.16 32.29 4.73
C ARG A 157 -14.25 33.78 4.37
N LYS A 158 -14.20 34.63 5.38
CA LYS A 158 -14.14 36.10 5.21
C LYS A 158 -12.80 36.54 4.60
N THR A 159 -11.74 35.92 5.04
CA THR A 159 -10.38 36.13 4.53
C THR A 159 -9.79 34.78 4.08
N ARG A 160 -9.10 34.77 2.94
CA ARG A 160 -8.46 33.57 2.38
C ARG A 160 -6.95 33.72 2.43
N ASN A 161 -6.26 32.68 2.87
CA ASN A 161 -4.81 32.59 2.75
C ASN A 161 -4.40 32.34 1.29
N GLU A 162 -3.11 32.29 1.02
CA GLU A 162 -2.56 32.11 -0.34
C GLU A 162 -3.00 30.79 -0.99
N PHE A 163 -2.95 29.69 -0.23
CA PHE A 163 -3.43 28.38 -0.70
C PHE A 163 -4.93 28.39 -1.03
N GLU A 164 -5.76 28.96 -0.14
CA GLU A 164 -7.21 29.04 -0.36
C GLU A 164 -7.58 29.92 -1.58
N ARG A 165 -6.78 30.94 -1.89
CA ARG A 165 -6.93 31.77 -3.11
C ARG A 165 -6.57 30.97 -4.36
N SER A 166 -5.41 30.31 -4.37
CA SER A 166 -5.00 29.46 -5.48
C SER A 166 -5.98 28.32 -5.75
N PHE A 167 -6.49 27.68 -4.68
CA PHE A 167 -7.55 26.67 -4.81
C PHE A 167 -8.81 27.25 -5.46
N TRP A 168 -9.24 28.44 -5.02
CA TRP A 168 -10.46 29.07 -5.54
C TRP A 168 -10.38 29.43 -7.01
N GLU A 169 -9.23 29.89 -7.47
CA GLU A 169 -8.96 30.23 -8.88
C GLU A 169 -9.04 28.99 -9.78
N GLN A 170 -8.59 27.84 -9.30
CA GLN A 170 -8.50 26.61 -10.08
C GLN A 170 -9.67 25.64 -9.86
N TYR A 171 -10.51 25.89 -8.85
CA TYR A 171 -11.57 24.97 -8.45
C TYR A 171 -12.48 24.56 -9.61
N THR A 172 -12.92 25.52 -10.45
CA THR A 172 -13.86 25.24 -11.55
C THR A 172 -13.30 24.24 -12.55
N HIS A 173 -11.99 24.31 -12.80
CA HIS A 173 -11.30 23.38 -13.68
C HIS A 173 -11.25 21.96 -13.07
N TYR A 174 -10.80 21.84 -11.83
CA TYR A 174 -10.67 20.53 -11.20
C TYR A 174 -11.99 19.86 -10.88
N ILE A 175 -13.04 20.60 -10.52
CA ILE A 175 -14.37 20.03 -10.27
C ILE A 175 -15.00 19.49 -11.56
N ALA A 176 -14.76 20.14 -12.70
CA ALA A 176 -15.23 19.64 -13.99
C ALA A 176 -14.56 18.31 -14.34
N GLN A 177 -13.23 18.22 -14.20
CA GLN A 177 -12.49 16.97 -14.42
C GLN A 177 -12.92 15.85 -13.46
N ALA A 178 -13.12 16.17 -12.18
CA ALA A 178 -13.60 15.21 -11.19
C ALA A 178 -15.00 14.67 -11.54
N LYS A 179 -15.91 15.54 -12.01
CA LYS A 179 -17.24 15.15 -12.47
C LYS A 179 -17.18 14.25 -13.69
N GLU A 180 -16.36 14.60 -14.66
CA GLU A 180 -16.15 13.80 -15.86
C GLU A 180 -15.61 12.40 -15.52
N ALA A 181 -14.57 12.32 -14.66
CA ALA A 181 -14.00 11.05 -14.21
C ALA A 181 -15.04 10.15 -13.51
N VAL A 182 -15.93 10.75 -12.68
CA VAL A 182 -17.04 10.02 -12.06
C VAL A 182 -18.01 9.49 -13.13
N GLY A 183 -18.36 10.30 -14.12
CA GLY A 183 -19.25 9.88 -15.24
C GLY A 183 -18.65 8.71 -16.00
N MET A 184 -17.39 8.82 -16.42
CA MET A 184 -16.67 7.75 -17.13
C MET A 184 -16.62 6.43 -16.34
N LEU A 185 -16.44 6.49 -15.03
CA LEU A 185 -16.41 5.30 -14.18
C LEU A 185 -17.80 4.68 -13.99
N GLN A 186 -18.86 5.50 -13.94
CA GLN A 186 -20.23 5.03 -13.86
C GLN A 186 -20.68 4.32 -15.15
N GLU A 187 -20.36 4.89 -16.32
CA GLU A 187 -20.64 4.29 -17.62
C GLU A 187 -19.94 2.94 -17.83
N ARG A 188 -18.73 2.78 -17.25
CA ARG A 188 -17.95 1.55 -17.35
C ARG A 188 -18.28 0.50 -16.30
N LYS A 189 -19.16 0.80 -15.34
CA LYS A 189 -19.46 -0.09 -14.22
C LYS A 189 -19.94 -1.48 -14.66
N ASP A 190 -20.64 -1.56 -15.77
CA ASP A 190 -21.32 -2.78 -16.27
C ASP A 190 -20.55 -3.48 -17.41
N GLN A 191 -19.34 -3.01 -17.77
CA GLN A 191 -18.57 -3.57 -18.89
C GLN A 191 -17.62 -4.68 -18.43
N GLY A 192 -18.15 -5.82 -17.94
CA GLY A 192 -17.46 -7.10 -17.78
C GLY A 192 -16.00 -7.05 -17.27
N ARG A 193 -15.74 -6.30 -16.21
CA ARG A 193 -14.37 -6.13 -15.66
C ARG A 193 -13.94 -7.42 -14.98
N THR A 194 -12.78 -7.93 -15.35
CA THR A 194 -12.08 -8.93 -14.56
C THR A 194 -11.59 -8.28 -13.28
N ARG A 195 -11.91 -8.87 -12.14
CA ARG A 195 -11.37 -8.50 -10.82
C ARG A 195 -10.17 -9.37 -10.54
N GLY A 196 -9.13 -8.77 -9.99
CA GLY A 196 -7.91 -9.49 -9.61
C GLY A 196 -7.22 -8.78 -8.46
N PHE A 197 -6.19 -9.42 -7.93
CA PHE A 197 -5.32 -8.81 -6.94
C PHE A 197 -4.36 -7.86 -7.63
N CYS A 198 -4.17 -6.70 -7.03
CA CYS A 198 -3.21 -5.72 -7.47
C CYS A 198 -2.38 -5.24 -6.28
N HIS A 199 -1.23 -4.65 -6.55
CA HIS A 199 -0.35 -4.10 -5.53
C HIS A 199 -1.06 -3.04 -4.65
N GLY A 200 -1.93 -2.22 -5.25
CA GLY A 200 -2.77 -1.24 -4.55
C GLY A 200 -2.08 0.09 -4.23
N ASP A 201 -0.77 0.13 -4.11
CA ASP A 201 0.01 1.35 -3.85
C ASP A 201 1.32 1.36 -4.65
N CYS A 202 1.20 1.22 -5.97
CA CYS A 202 2.34 1.16 -6.88
C CYS A 202 2.86 2.57 -7.18
N ASN A 203 3.75 3.07 -6.33
CA ASN A 203 4.45 4.33 -6.51
C ASN A 203 5.97 4.12 -6.48
N GLN A 204 6.75 5.16 -6.79
CA GLN A 204 8.21 5.08 -6.89
C GLN A 204 8.91 4.63 -5.60
N HIS A 205 8.34 4.93 -4.44
CA HIS A 205 8.91 4.57 -3.14
C HIS A 205 8.73 3.07 -2.83
N ASN A 206 7.74 2.45 -3.44
CA ASN A 206 7.44 1.02 -3.32
C ASN A 206 8.04 0.20 -4.47
N MET A 207 8.89 0.82 -5.29
CA MET A 207 9.65 0.19 -6.38
C MET A 207 11.13 0.35 -6.13
N LEU A 208 11.80 -0.73 -5.71
CA LEU A 208 13.21 -0.71 -5.35
C LEU A 208 14.06 -1.42 -6.41
N ARG A 209 15.09 -0.74 -6.89
CA ARG A 209 16.15 -1.35 -7.71
C ARG A 209 17.11 -2.09 -6.80
N THR A 210 17.12 -3.39 -6.91
CA THR A 210 17.99 -4.31 -6.20
C THR A 210 19.08 -4.88 -7.13
N ALA A 211 20.01 -5.66 -6.58
CA ALA A 211 21.00 -6.39 -7.37
C ALA A 211 20.36 -7.46 -8.28
N GLN A 212 19.19 -7.98 -7.93
CA GLN A 212 18.44 -9.00 -8.67
C GLN A 212 17.43 -8.43 -9.67
N GLY A 213 17.32 -7.12 -9.78
CA GLY A 213 16.34 -6.43 -10.60
C GLY A 213 15.44 -5.50 -9.80
N LEU A 214 14.23 -5.25 -10.29
CA LEU A 214 13.29 -4.38 -9.61
C LEU A 214 12.35 -5.20 -8.72
N SER A 215 12.29 -4.86 -7.45
CA SER A 215 11.37 -5.43 -6.46
C SER A 215 10.24 -4.46 -6.14
N LEU A 216 9.03 -4.98 -6.02
CA LEU A 216 7.87 -4.26 -5.49
C LEU A 216 7.73 -4.60 -4.00
N ILE A 217 7.68 -3.58 -3.16
CA ILE A 217 7.50 -3.74 -1.71
C ILE A 217 6.15 -3.20 -1.27
N HIS A 218 5.58 -3.81 -0.23
CA HIS A 218 4.31 -3.42 0.36
C HIS A 218 4.56 -2.79 1.73
N ILE A 219 4.43 -1.49 1.85
CA ILE A 219 4.55 -0.76 3.13
C ILE A 219 3.20 -0.58 3.79
#